data_dea42be19776a6696c6db260b746556f
#
_entry.id   dea42be19776a6696c6db260b746556f
#
_cell.length_a   1.000
_cell.length_b   1.000
_cell.length_c   1.000
_cell.angle_alpha   90.00
_cell.angle_beta   90.00
_cell.angle_gamma   90.00
#
_symmetry.space_group_name_H-M   'P 1'
#
loop_
_entity.id
_entity.type
_entity.pdbx_description
1 polymer ?
#
loop_
_entity_poly.entity_id
_entity_poly.type
_entity_poly.pdbx_seq_one_letter_code
_entity_poly.pdbx_strand_id
1 'polypeptide(L)'
;MIGIILAFLCAIFVALSQIALRKSYKELNPSVAFFFDAIFGLLIWVPLAVVMGVNFGVSLKEAAVFAVISAILSEAIVFYALSHGELAVTATVLATYPVYTVFFSRVLNGEILSSGLLFFVVLAIAGSVYASLPEKVDRGDLKLRKEIIWPFIAAICIGLSDTVSKGYLNRSGDFSFLFMLGFVQIPVALAYLRVERESVVKAIRGTFNR
;
A
#
# COMPACT_ATOMS: atom_id res chain seq x y z
N MET A 1 7.99 -23.85 2.78
CA MET A 1 9.07 -23.15 3.50
C MET A 1 9.55 -21.89 2.76
N ILE A 2 9.85 -21.95 1.47
CA ILE A 2 10.32 -20.78 0.68
C ILE A 2 9.36 -19.58 0.79
N GLY A 3 8.05 -19.78 0.67
CA GLY A 3 7.06 -18.68 0.77
C GLY A 3 7.08 -17.94 2.11
N ILE A 4 7.32 -18.64 3.23
CA ILE A 4 7.42 -18.02 4.56
C ILE A 4 8.66 -17.13 4.64
N ILE A 5 9.80 -17.61 4.12
CA ILE A 5 11.05 -16.85 4.08
C ILE A 5 10.89 -15.60 3.23
N LEU A 6 10.28 -15.72 2.04
CA LEU A 6 10.01 -14.60 1.14
C LEU A 6 9.06 -13.59 1.78
N ALA A 7 8.02 -14.04 2.47
CA ALA A 7 7.10 -13.15 3.19
C ALA A 7 7.81 -12.37 4.31
N PHE A 8 8.69 -13.03 5.05
CA PHE A 8 9.48 -12.38 6.10
C PHE A 8 10.46 -11.34 5.53
N LEU A 9 11.17 -11.67 4.46
CA LEU A 9 12.03 -10.71 3.75
C LEU A 9 11.23 -9.53 3.21
N CYS A 10 10.06 -9.78 2.61
CA CYS A 10 9.17 -8.73 2.14
C CYS A 10 8.76 -7.78 3.28
N ALA A 11 8.39 -8.33 4.45
CA ALA A 11 8.04 -7.51 5.62
C ALA A 11 9.19 -6.61 6.07
N ILE A 12 10.44 -7.11 6.06
CA ILE A 12 11.64 -6.31 6.38
C ILE A 12 11.81 -5.17 5.37
N PHE A 13 11.74 -5.47 4.06
CA PHE A 13 11.91 -4.45 3.03
C PHE A 13 10.79 -3.39 3.07
N VAL A 14 9.55 -3.80 3.31
CA VAL A 14 8.43 -2.87 3.51
C VAL A 14 8.68 -1.95 4.70
N ALA A 15 9.12 -2.48 5.84
CA ALA A 15 9.44 -1.68 7.01
C ALA A 15 10.57 -0.67 6.73
N LEU A 16 11.64 -1.10 6.07
CA LEU A 16 12.75 -0.22 5.68
C LEU A 16 12.31 0.86 4.70
N SER A 17 11.46 0.52 3.72
CA SER A 17 10.92 1.49 2.76
C SER A 17 10.05 2.55 3.44
N GLN A 18 9.22 2.18 4.40
CA GLN A 18 8.40 3.12 5.18
C GLN A 18 9.24 4.09 6.01
N ILE A 19 10.35 3.61 6.60
CA ILE A 19 11.29 4.47 7.32
C ILE A 19 11.96 5.46 6.36
N ALA A 20 12.40 4.99 5.19
CA ALA A 20 13.03 5.83 4.18
C ALA A 20 12.05 6.88 3.63
N LEU A 21 10.81 6.48 3.31
CA LEU A 21 9.73 7.38 2.89
C LEU A 21 9.46 8.45 3.94
N ARG A 22 9.33 8.08 5.21
CA ARG A 22 9.10 9.05 6.28
C ARG A 22 10.22 10.07 6.40
N LYS A 23 11.45 9.64 6.19
CA LYS A 23 12.59 10.58 6.16
C LYS A 23 12.48 11.56 5.00
N SER A 24 12.07 11.08 3.82
CA SER A 24 11.92 11.93 2.62
C SER A 24 10.76 12.93 2.72
N TYR A 25 9.69 12.64 3.47
CA TYR A 25 8.54 13.54 3.68
C TYR A 25 8.90 14.82 4.46
N LYS A 26 10.09 14.91 5.06
CA LYS A 26 10.58 16.18 5.62
C LYS A 26 10.89 17.21 4.54
N GLU A 27 11.10 16.75 3.31
CA GLU A 27 11.57 17.56 2.19
C GLU A 27 10.67 17.47 0.95
N LEU A 28 9.91 16.38 0.82
CA LEU A 28 9.08 16.08 -0.34
C LEU A 28 7.63 15.92 0.06
N ASN A 29 6.72 16.43 -0.78
CA ASN A 29 5.30 16.14 -0.66
C ASN A 29 4.99 14.69 -1.01
N PRO A 30 3.94 14.08 -0.43
CA PRO A 30 3.61 12.68 -0.67
C PRO A 30 3.31 12.37 -2.15
N SER A 31 2.70 13.29 -2.89
CA SER A 31 2.47 13.12 -4.34
C SER A 31 3.78 13.06 -5.14
N VAL A 32 4.80 13.80 -4.72
CA VAL A 32 6.13 13.77 -5.36
C VAL A 32 6.82 12.44 -5.07
N ALA A 33 6.77 11.98 -3.82
CA ALA A 33 7.32 10.68 -3.45
C ALA A 33 6.63 9.54 -4.22
N PHE A 34 5.29 9.57 -4.32
CA PHE A 34 4.53 8.59 -5.09
C PHE A 34 4.83 8.66 -6.60
N PHE A 35 5.07 9.85 -7.15
CA PHE A 35 5.47 9.99 -8.56
C PHE A 35 6.82 9.32 -8.85
N PHE A 36 7.82 9.47 -7.98
CA PHE A 36 9.08 8.75 -8.12
C PHE A 36 8.91 7.24 -7.93
N ASP A 37 8.11 6.81 -6.98
CA ASP A 37 7.77 5.39 -6.79
C ASP A 37 7.14 4.80 -8.05
N ALA A 38 6.20 5.51 -8.68
CA ALA A 38 5.58 5.10 -9.94
C ALA A 38 6.59 4.98 -11.09
N ILE A 39 7.59 5.88 -11.17
CA ILE A 39 8.68 5.77 -12.17
C ILE A 39 9.53 4.52 -11.90
N PHE A 40 9.93 4.29 -10.65
CA PHE A 40 10.69 3.09 -10.30
C PHE A 40 9.85 1.82 -10.49
N GLY A 41 8.57 1.87 -10.18
CA GLY A 41 7.62 0.79 -10.48
C GLY A 41 7.58 0.46 -11.97
N LEU A 42 7.47 1.47 -12.83
CA LEU A 42 7.51 1.27 -14.29
C LEU A 42 8.83 0.63 -14.74
N LEU A 43 9.98 1.12 -14.23
CA LEU A 43 11.30 0.65 -14.64
C LEU A 43 11.66 -0.74 -14.12
N ILE A 44 11.09 -1.18 -13.02
CA ILE A 44 11.40 -2.45 -12.37
C ILE A 44 10.31 -3.49 -12.65
N TRP A 45 9.04 -3.16 -12.38
CA TRP A 45 7.95 -4.13 -12.45
C TRP A 45 7.60 -4.52 -13.88
N VAL A 46 7.64 -3.57 -14.82
CA VAL A 46 7.31 -3.88 -16.22
C VAL A 46 8.33 -4.84 -16.84
N PRO A 47 9.65 -4.58 -16.79
CA PRO A 47 10.63 -5.54 -17.30
C PRO A 47 10.58 -6.90 -16.58
N LEU A 48 10.41 -6.88 -15.24
CA LEU A 48 10.29 -8.10 -14.46
C LEU A 48 9.08 -8.92 -14.89
N ALA A 49 7.92 -8.30 -15.04
CA ALA A 49 6.70 -8.96 -15.48
C ALA A 49 6.88 -9.59 -16.88
N VAL A 50 7.50 -8.86 -17.81
CA VAL A 50 7.78 -9.38 -19.17
C VAL A 50 8.69 -10.61 -19.13
N VAL A 51 9.77 -10.58 -18.33
CA VAL A 51 10.71 -11.70 -18.19
C VAL A 51 10.04 -12.91 -17.54
N MET A 52 9.16 -12.67 -16.56
CA MET A 52 8.47 -13.74 -15.84
C MET A 52 7.26 -14.31 -16.59
N GLY A 53 6.84 -13.69 -17.69
CA GLY A 53 5.81 -14.18 -18.59
C GLY A 53 4.45 -13.54 -18.39
N VAL A 54 4.26 -12.37 -18.98
CA VAL A 54 2.94 -11.72 -19.06
C VAL A 54 2.02 -12.52 -19.97
N ASN A 55 0.82 -12.80 -19.50
CA ASN A 55 -0.22 -13.40 -20.33
C ASN A 55 -0.99 -12.32 -21.09
N PHE A 56 -0.58 -12.02 -22.32
CA PHE A 56 -1.24 -11.04 -23.21
C PHE A 56 -2.59 -11.53 -23.75
N GLY A 57 -2.91 -12.82 -23.61
CA GLY A 57 -4.20 -13.40 -24.02
C GLY A 57 -5.35 -13.07 -23.04
N VAL A 58 -5.02 -12.61 -21.85
CA VAL A 58 -5.99 -12.16 -20.84
C VAL A 58 -6.39 -10.70 -21.12
N SER A 59 -7.60 -10.32 -20.72
CA SER A 59 -8.06 -8.93 -20.86
C SER A 59 -7.18 -7.95 -20.07
N LEU A 60 -6.17 -7.36 -20.72
CA LEU A 60 -5.34 -6.30 -20.14
C LEU A 60 -6.15 -5.07 -19.70
N LYS A 61 -7.34 -4.87 -20.30
CA LYS A 61 -8.29 -3.81 -19.86
C LYS A 61 -8.78 -4.09 -18.44
N GLU A 62 -9.14 -5.34 -18.15
CA GLU A 62 -9.55 -5.75 -16.80
C GLU A 62 -8.39 -5.58 -15.82
N ALA A 63 -7.18 -6.02 -16.19
CA ALA A 63 -5.96 -5.78 -15.42
C ALA A 63 -5.75 -4.29 -15.11
N ALA A 64 -5.93 -3.43 -16.11
CA ALA A 64 -5.78 -1.99 -15.94
C ALA A 64 -6.79 -1.42 -14.94
N VAL A 65 -8.05 -1.85 -14.97
CA VAL A 65 -9.08 -1.40 -14.01
C VAL A 65 -8.69 -1.76 -12.59
N PHE A 66 -8.31 -3.02 -12.34
CA PHE A 66 -7.89 -3.45 -11.00
C PHE A 66 -6.57 -2.80 -10.58
N ALA A 67 -5.65 -2.56 -11.50
CA ALA A 67 -4.42 -1.83 -11.24
C ALA A 67 -4.68 -0.35 -10.86
N VAL A 68 -5.65 0.33 -11.50
CA VAL A 68 -6.08 1.69 -11.10
C VAL A 68 -6.64 1.68 -9.68
N ILE A 69 -7.52 0.72 -9.37
CA ILE A 69 -8.10 0.57 -8.04
C ILE A 69 -6.98 0.37 -7.01
N SER A 70 -6.03 -0.51 -7.28
CA SER A 70 -4.89 -0.78 -6.41
C SER A 70 -3.98 0.44 -6.25
N ALA A 71 -3.61 1.12 -7.33
CA ALA A 71 -2.75 2.31 -7.29
C ALA A 71 -3.38 3.45 -6.47
N ILE A 72 -4.71 3.59 -6.49
CA ILE A 72 -5.42 4.61 -5.70
C ILE A 72 -5.57 4.15 -4.24
N LEU A 73 -6.15 2.96 -4.02
CA LEU A 73 -6.56 2.52 -2.69
C LEU A 73 -5.40 1.97 -1.85
N SER A 74 -4.45 1.25 -2.46
CA SER A 74 -3.34 0.63 -1.72
C SER A 74 -2.06 1.46 -1.74
N GLU A 75 -1.92 2.42 -2.64
CA GLU A 75 -0.68 3.19 -2.76
C GLU A 75 -0.90 4.68 -2.49
N ALA A 76 -1.63 5.42 -3.32
CA ALA A 76 -1.76 6.86 -3.16
C ALA A 76 -2.29 7.28 -1.76
N ILE A 77 -3.30 6.57 -1.24
CA ILE A 77 -3.85 6.82 0.10
C ILE A 77 -2.84 6.48 1.20
N VAL A 78 -2.02 5.44 1.01
CA VAL A 78 -0.96 5.07 1.97
C VAL A 78 0.14 6.13 2.02
N PHE A 79 0.60 6.62 0.87
CA PHE A 79 1.56 7.72 0.80
C PHE A 79 1.03 8.97 1.53
N TYR A 80 -0.24 9.29 1.33
CA TYR A 80 -0.89 10.39 2.04
C TYR A 80 -0.95 10.14 3.55
N ALA A 81 -1.37 8.96 3.99
CA ALA A 81 -1.46 8.61 5.40
C ALA A 81 -0.10 8.63 6.11
N LEU A 82 0.95 8.08 5.47
CA LEU A 82 2.32 8.09 6.01
C LEU A 82 2.90 9.49 6.13
N SER A 83 2.50 10.43 5.26
CA SER A 83 3.01 11.81 5.31
C SER A 83 2.37 12.64 6.41
N HIS A 84 1.10 12.37 6.77
CA HIS A 84 0.31 13.19 7.70
C HIS A 84 0.26 12.63 9.13
N GLY A 85 0.67 11.38 9.34
CA GLY A 85 0.65 10.73 10.66
C GLY A 85 2.04 10.59 11.29
N GLU A 86 2.07 10.28 12.58
CA GLU A 86 3.29 9.80 13.23
C GLU A 86 3.64 8.40 12.73
N LEU A 87 4.91 8.15 12.34
CA LEU A 87 5.27 6.90 11.66
C LEU A 87 4.91 5.66 12.46
N ALA A 88 5.23 5.65 13.76
CA ALA A 88 4.95 4.49 14.63
C ALA A 88 3.46 4.17 14.66
N VAL A 89 2.62 5.17 14.88
CA VAL A 89 1.16 5.03 14.92
C VAL A 89 0.61 4.65 13.55
N THR A 90 1.07 5.35 12.49
CA THR A 90 0.61 5.09 11.12
C THR A 90 0.94 3.69 10.66
N ALA A 91 2.19 3.26 10.83
CA ALA A 91 2.64 1.92 10.45
C ALA A 91 1.88 0.82 11.19
N THR A 92 1.60 1.03 12.49
CA THR A 92 0.84 0.07 13.29
C THR A 92 -0.61 -0.02 12.85
N VAL A 93 -1.27 1.11 12.62
CA VAL A 93 -2.65 1.13 12.12
C VAL A 93 -2.72 0.50 10.73
N LEU A 94 -1.77 0.82 9.84
CA LEU A 94 -1.69 0.20 8.52
C LEU A 94 -1.51 -1.32 8.63
N ALA A 95 -0.70 -1.81 9.57
CA ALA A 95 -0.50 -3.25 9.78
C ALA A 95 -1.79 -4.01 10.17
N THR A 96 -2.88 -3.31 10.49
CA THR A 96 -4.19 -3.94 10.72
C THR A 96 -4.97 -4.23 9.43
N TYR A 97 -4.48 -3.84 8.25
CA TYR A 97 -5.18 -4.06 6.96
C TYR A 97 -5.62 -5.53 6.73
N PRO A 98 -4.89 -6.58 7.19
CA PRO A 98 -5.33 -7.95 6.96
C PRO A 98 -6.70 -8.28 7.58
N VAL A 99 -7.09 -7.55 8.63
CA VAL A 99 -8.44 -7.67 9.23
C VAL A 99 -9.51 -7.31 8.21
N TYR A 100 -9.30 -6.19 7.52
CA TYR A 100 -10.23 -5.70 6.50
C TYR A 100 -10.21 -6.60 5.28
N THR A 101 -9.03 -7.11 4.87
CA THR A 101 -8.91 -8.10 3.79
C THR A 101 -9.74 -9.36 4.12
N VAL A 102 -9.61 -9.87 5.35
CA VAL A 102 -10.38 -11.02 5.84
C VAL A 102 -11.89 -10.72 5.83
N PHE A 103 -12.28 -9.57 6.34
CA PHE A 103 -13.68 -9.14 6.36
C PHE A 103 -14.26 -9.05 4.94
N PHE A 104 -13.59 -8.34 4.04
CA PHE A 104 -14.04 -8.16 2.66
C PHE A 104 -14.01 -9.46 1.87
N SER A 105 -13.01 -10.34 2.06
CA SER A 105 -12.97 -11.66 1.42
C SER A 105 -14.16 -12.51 1.79
N ARG A 106 -14.62 -12.46 3.04
CA ARG A 106 -15.82 -13.14 3.46
C ARG A 106 -17.09 -12.54 2.85
N VAL A 107 -17.20 -11.22 2.84
CA VAL A 107 -18.42 -10.51 2.37
C VAL A 107 -18.53 -10.53 0.85
N LEU A 108 -17.44 -10.30 0.12
CA LEU A 108 -17.44 -10.15 -1.34
C LEU A 108 -17.20 -11.48 -2.06
N ASN A 109 -16.31 -12.32 -1.54
CA ASN A 109 -15.92 -13.57 -2.19
C ASN A 109 -16.54 -14.81 -1.56
N GLY A 110 -17.29 -14.69 -0.44
CA GLY A 110 -17.89 -15.82 0.26
C GLY A 110 -16.86 -16.77 0.90
N GLU A 111 -15.64 -16.34 1.14
CA GLU A 111 -14.57 -17.20 1.65
C GLU A 111 -14.83 -17.61 3.10
N ILE A 112 -14.73 -18.92 3.37
CA ILE A 112 -14.81 -19.47 4.72
C ILE A 112 -13.39 -19.56 5.26
N LEU A 113 -13.11 -18.79 6.30
CA LEU A 113 -11.82 -18.75 6.95
C LEU A 113 -11.75 -19.81 8.05
N SER A 114 -10.62 -20.50 8.15
CA SER A 114 -10.40 -21.44 9.23
C SER A 114 -10.28 -20.70 10.57
N SER A 115 -10.75 -21.31 11.65
CA SER A 115 -10.64 -20.76 13.01
C SER A 115 -9.19 -20.46 13.40
N GLY A 116 -8.23 -21.27 12.91
CA GLY A 116 -6.81 -21.05 13.11
C GLY A 116 -6.33 -19.77 12.47
N LEU A 117 -6.75 -19.47 11.22
CA LEU A 117 -6.38 -18.22 10.55
C LEU A 117 -6.94 -17.00 11.29
N LEU A 118 -8.19 -17.06 11.72
CA LEU A 118 -8.82 -16.00 12.52
C LEU A 118 -8.05 -15.75 13.83
N PHE A 119 -7.63 -16.80 14.51
CA PHE A 119 -6.81 -16.68 15.73
C PHE A 119 -5.50 -15.94 15.46
N PHE A 120 -4.76 -16.29 14.40
CA PHE A 120 -3.51 -15.60 14.05
C PHE A 120 -3.74 -14.16 13.62
N VAL A 121 -4.82 -13.84 12.92
CA VAL A 121 -5.19 -12.48 12.57
C VAL A 121 -5.43 -11.65 13.84
N VAL A 122 -6.22 -12.15 14.79
CA VAL A 122 -6.48 -11.48 16.07
C VAL A 122 -5.18 -11.29 16.86
N LEU A 123 -4.31 -12.30 16.89
CA LEU A 123 -3.01 -12.23 17.57
C LEU A 123 -2.09 -11.18 16.93
N ALA A 124 -2.05 -11.11 15.60
CA ALA A 124 -1.26 -10.11 14.87
C ALA A 124 -1.76 -8.68 15.16
N ILE A 125 -3.10 -8.48 15.21
CA ILE A 125 -3.69 -7.19 15.57
C ILE A 125 -3.33 -6.82 17.01
N ALA A 126 -3.54 -7.73 17.96
CA ALA A 126 -3.22 -7.49 19.36
C ALA A 126 -1.75 -7.13 19.55
N GLY A 127 -0.83 -7.83 18.86
CA GLY A 127 0.59 -7.53 18.85
C GLY A 127 0.91 -6.17 18.26
N SER A 128 0.27 -5.81 17.14
CA SER A 128 0.44 -4.50 16.48
C SER A 128 -0.06 -3.36 17.37
N VAL A 129 -1.25 -3.52 17.96
CA VAL A 129 -1.79 -2.53 18.91
C VAL A 129 -0.86 -2.39 20.13
N TYR A 130 -0.42 -3.50 20.70
CA TYR A 130 0.51 -3.48 21.83
C TYR A 130 1.82 -2.77 21.49
N ALA A 131 2.41 -3.04 20.35
CA ALA A 131 3.64 -2.41 19.88
C ALA A 131 3.51 -0.89 19.61
N SER A 132 2.29 -0.40 19.38
CA SER A 132 2.02 1.03 19.13
C SER A 132 1.68 1.82 20.40
N LEU A 133 1.49 1.15 21.53
CA LEU A 133 1.22 1.85 22.79
C LEU A 133 2.43 2.67 23.20
N PRO A 134 2.27 3.97 23.49
CA PRO A 134 3.37 4.79 24.00
C PRO A 134 3.82 4.29 25.37
N GLU A 135 5.12 4.36 25.65
CA GLU A 135 5.70 3.95 26.94
C GLU A 135 5.06 4.67 28.15
N LYS A 136 4.54 5.88 27.94
CA LYS A 136 3.81 6.64 28.96
C LYS A 136 2.45 7.04 28.38
N VAL A 137 1.40 6.37 28.83
CA VAL A 137 0.01 6.75 28.54
C VAL A 137 -0.39 7.87 29.48
N ASP A 138 -0.29 9.11 29.02
CA ASP A 138 -0.92 10.21 29.72
C ASP A 138 -2.41 10.17 29.41
N ARG A 139 -3.25 9.88 30.41
CA ARG A 139 -4.70 9.66 30.26
C ARG A 139 -5.46 10.87 29.68
N GLY A 140 -4.80 12.03 29.60
CA GLY A 140 -5.35 13.23 28.96
C GLY A 140 -5.26 13.27 27.44
N ASP A 141 -4.39 12.45 26.82
CA ASP A 141 -4.07 12.48 25.38
C ASP A 141 -4.84 11.45 24.52
N LEU A 142 -5.79 10.73 25.09
CA LEU A 142 -6.67 9.79 24.40
C LEU A 142 -7.72 10.47 23.48
N LYS A 143 -7.58 11.75 23.19
CA LYS A 143 -8.30 12.33 22.06
C LYS A 143 -7.79 11.64 20.80
N LEU A 144 -8.69 10.91 20.14
CA LEU A 144 -8.46 10.40 18.76
C LEU A 144 -7.86 11.56 17.94
N ARG A 145 -6.54 11.56 17.80
CA ARG A 145 -5.87 12.58 17.00
C ARG A 145 -6.39 12.43 15.59
N LYS A 146 -6.77 13.52 14.94
CA LYS A 146 -7.20 13.53 13.53
C LYS A 146 -6.20 12.81 12.62
N GLU A 147 -4.97 12.70 13.08
CA GLU A 147 -3.85 12.00 12.43
C GLU A 147 -4.05 10.49 12.29
N ILE A 148 -4.89 9.86 13.14
CA ILE A 148 -5.17 8.40 13.09
C ILE A 148 -6.22 8.06 12.02
N ILE A 149 -7.04 9.02 11.61
CA ILE A 149 -8.14 8.79 10.66
C ILE A 149 -7.60 8.32 9.30
N TRP A 150 -6.57 8.97 8.79
CA TRP A 150 -6.01 8.64 7.47
C TRP A 150 -5.36 7.26 7.41
N PRO A 151 -4.50 6.86 8.37
CA PRO A 151 -4.01 5.48 8.46
C PRO A 151 -5.12 4.43 8.53
N PHE A 152 -6.20 4.73 9.26
CA PHE A 152 -7.34 3.83 9.38
C PHE A 152 -8.09 3.67 8.05
N ILE A 153 -8.37 4.77 7.36
CA ILE A 153 -8.95 4.76 6.01
C ILE A 153 -8.04 3.98 5.05
N ALA A 154 -6.73 4.23 5.10
CA ALA A 154 -5.77 3.54 4.24
C ALA A 154 -5.77 2.02 4.50
N ALA A 155 -5.81 1.57 5.75
CA ALA A 155 -5.90 0.16 6.08
C ALA A 155 -7.17 -0.52 5.52
N ILE A 156 -8.32 0.16 5.61
CA ILE A 156 -9.58 -0.30 5.00
C ILE A 156 -9.43 -0.38 3.48
N CYS A 157 -8.88 0.65 2.86
CA CYS A 157 -8.70 0.74 1.41
C CYS A 157 -7.75 -0.34 0.88
N ILE A 158 -6.64 -0.63 1.58
CA ILE A 158 -5.74 -1.75 1.24
C ILE A 158 -6.52 -3.07 1.28
N GLY A 159 -7.22 -3.35 2.38
CA GLY A 159 -7.97 -4.59 2.53
C GLY A 159 -9.04 -4.79 1.44
N LEU A 160 -9.72 -3.71 1.05
CA LEU A 160 -10.69 -3.74 -0.05
C LEU A 160 -9.99 -3.99 -1.40
N SER A 161 -8.91 -3.26 -1.69
CA SER A 161 -8.13 -3.41 -2.91
C SER A 161 -7.59 -4.82 -3.09
N ASP A 162 -6.98 -5.39 -2.05
CA ASP A 162 -6.44 -6.75 -2.07
C ASP A 162 -7.54 -7.78 -2.36
N THR A 163 -8.70 -7.62 -1.72
CA THR A 163 -9.83 -8.52 -1.91
C THR A 163 -10.39 -8.47 -3.33
N VAL A 164 -10.58 -7.26 -3.85
CA VAL A 164 -11.11 -7.05 -5.21
C VAL A 164 -10.12 -7.54 -6.26
N SER A 165 -8.83 -7.27 -6.09
CA SER A 165 -7.78 -7.70 -7.01
C SER A 165 -7.54 -9.21 -6.99
N LYS A 166 -7.75 -9.88 -5.86
CA LYS A 166 -7.55 -11.33 -5.72
C LYS A 166 -8.34 -12.15 -6.75
N GLY A 167 -9.58 -11.79 -6.99
CA GLY A 167 -10.43 -12.47 -7.97
C GLY A 167 -9.87 -12.39 -9.40
N TYR A 168 -9.24 -11.28 -9.74
CA TYR A 168 -8.55 -11.10 -11.02
C TYR A 168 -7.23 -11.90 -11.05
N LEU A 169 -6.38 -11.77 -10.03
CA LEU A 169 -5.07 -12.44 -9.94
C LEU A 169 -5.21 -13.95 -10.10
N ASN A 170 -6.19 -14.57 -9.46
CA ASN A 170 -6.46 -16.00 -9.56
C ASN A 170 -6.80 -16.47 -11.00
N ARG A 171 -7.35 -15.58 -11.86
CA ARG A 171 -7.74 -15.92 -13.23
C ARG A 171 -6.65 -15.61 -14.26
N SER A 172 -5.90 -14.55 -14.04
CA SER A 172 -5.07 -13.91 -15.06
C SER A 172 -3.58 -14.02 -14.81
N GLY A 173 -3.20 -14.40 -13.58
CA GLY A 173 -1.82 -14.47 -13.13
C GLY A 173 -1.26 -13.13 -12.67
N ASP A 174 -0.33 -13.21 -11.76
CA ASP A 174 0.23 -12.06 -11.03
C ASP A 174 1.01 -11.10 -11.96
N PHE A 175 1.70 -11.65 -12.96
CA PHE A 175 2.59 -10.85 -13.83
C PHE A 175 1.83 -9.95 -14.80
N SER A 176 0.63 -10.33 -15.25
CA SER A 176 -0.23 -9.47 -16.08
C SER A 176 -0.76 -8.28 -15.29
N PHE A 177 -1.10 -8.48 -14.03
CA PHE A 177 -1.49 -7.41 -13.11
C PHE A 177 -0.31 -6.47 -12.82
N LEU A 178 0.85 -7.04 -12.47
CA LEU A 178 2.08 -6.29 -12.18
C LEU A 178 2.52 -5.43 -13.37
N PHE A 179 2.43 -5.98 -14.58
CA PHE A 179 2.69 -5.26 -15.83
C PHE A 179 1.79 -4.03 -15.96
N MET A 180 0.48 -4.19 -15.80
CA MET A 180 -0.47 -3.09 -15.90
C MET A 180 -0.33 -2.10 -14.76
N LEU A 181 -0.02 -2.55 -13.54
CA LEU A 181 0.21 -1.70 -12.38
C LEU A 181 1.36 -0.72 -12.64
N GLY A 182 2.49 -1.19 -13.18
CA GLY A 182 3.63 -0.32 -13.52
C GLY A 182 3.27 0.80 -14.51
N PHE A 183 2.37 0.55 -15.46
CA PHE A 183 1.92 1.61 -16.37
C PHE A 183 0.88 2.53 -15.74
N VAL A 184 -0.05 2.00 -14.99
CA VAL A 184 -1.20 2.74 -14.45
C VAL A 184 -0.81 3.64 -13.28
N GLN A 185 0.22 3.29 -12.52
CA GLN A 185 0.73 4.16 -11.46
C GLN A 185 1.11 5.56 -11.96
N ILE A 186 1.64 5.68 -13.18
CA ILE A 186 2.05 6.99 -13.75
C ILE A 186 0.87 7.97 -13.87
N PRO A 187 -0.23 7.68 -14.58
CA PRO A 187 -1.36 8.60 -14.65
C PRO A 187 -2.01 8.87 -13.28
N VAL A 188 -2.04 7.88 -12.37
CA VAL A 188 -2.53 8.08 -11.01
C VAL A 188 -1.62 9.05 -10.24
N ALA A 189 -0.29 8.89 -10.33
CA ALA A 189 0.67 9.80 -9.71
C ALA A 189 0.58 11.22 -10.28
N LEU A 190 0.40 11.37 -11.60
CA LEU A 190 0.19 12.68 -12.22
C LEU A 190 -1.13 13.34 -11.76
N ALA A 191 -2.19 12.56 -11.59
CA ALA A 191 -3.44 13.06 -11.02
C ALA A 191 -3.25 13.51 -9.56
N TYR A 192 -2.49 12.75 -8.77
CA TYR A 192 -2.21 13.09 -7.38
C TYR A 192 -1.37 14.37 -7.26
N LEU A 193 -0.32 14.55 -8.11
CA LEU A 193 0.43 15.81 -8.17
C LEU A 193 -0.49 17.01 -8.45
N ARG A 194 -1.47 16.87 -9.35
CA ARG A 194 -2.44 17.94 -9.64
C ARG A 194 -3.33 18.25 -8.43
N VAL A 195 -3.76 17.24 -7.69
CA VAL A 195 -4.57 17.44 -6.46
C VAL A 195 -3.79 18.24 -5.43
N GLU A 196 -2.50 17.97 -5.24
CA GLU A 196 -1.63 18.71 -4.33
C GLU A 196 -1.09 20.03 -4.92
N ARG A 197 -1.49 20.37 -6.17
CA ARG A 197 -0.99 21.56 -6.91
C ARG A 197 0.52 21.59 -7.10
N GLU A 198 1.15 20.42 -7.14
CA GLU A 198 2.56 20.27 -7.46
C GLU A 198 2.74 20.04 -8.97
N SER A 199 3.89 20.48 -9.51
CA SER A 199 4.25 20.22 -10.90
C SER A 199 5.42 19.26 -10.99
N VAL A 200 5.43 18.41 -12.02
CA VAL A 200 6.52 17.46 -12.30
C VAL A 200 7.87 18.18 -12.39
N VAL A 201 7.90 19.35 -13.05
CA VAL A 201 9.12 20.16 -13.21
C VAL A 201 9.64 20.67 -11.86
N LYS A 202 8.74 21.13 -10.99
CA LYS A 202 9.09 21.60 -9.65
C LYS A 202 9.58 20.46 -8.78
N ALA A 203 8.92 19.30 -8.85
CA ALA A 203 9.30 18.08 -8.16
C ALA A 203 10.73 17.64 -8.54
N ILE A 204 11.03 17.55 -9.85
CA ILE A 204 12.34 17.15 -10.35
C ILE A 204 13.43 18.19 -9.97
N ARG A 205 13.19 19.47 -10.22
CA ARG A 205 14.18 20.54 -9.89
C ARG A 205 14.46 20.62 -8.39
N GLY A 206 13.42 20.50 -7.54
CA GLY A 206 13.58 20.53 -6.09
C GLY A 206 14.43 19.38 -5.56
N THR A 207 14.40 18.22 -6.22
CA THR A 207 15.16 17.03 -5.82
C THR A 207 16.63 17.10 -6.27
N PHE A 208 16.93 17.70 -7.46
CA PHE A 208 18.29 17.75 -8.02
C PHE A 208 19.09 19.01 -7.64
N ASN A 209 18.48 20.03 -7.09
CA ASN A 209 19.15 21.27 -6.67
C ASN A 209 19.55 21.29 -5.18
N ARG A 210 19.46 20.16 -4.51
CA ARG A 210 19.90 19.96 -3.12
C ARG A 210 20.95 18.86 -3.03
#